data_a43a532ce9473c2ec9ea93c90e9f0ee4
#
_entry.id   a43a532ce9473c2ec9ea93c90e9f0ee4
#
_cell.length_a   1.000
_cell.length_b   1.000
_cell.length_c   1.000
_cell.angle_alpha   90.00
_cell.angle_beta   90.00
_cell.angle_gamma   90.00
#
_symmetry.space_group_name_H-M   'P 1'
#
loop_
_entity.id
_entity.type
_entity.pdbx_description
1 polymer ?
#
loop_
_entity_poly.entity_id
_entity_poly.type
_entity_poly.pdbx_seq_one_letter_code
_entity_poly.pdbx_strand_id
1 'polypeptide(L)'
;MAALIQAEAGTQPYEGQVAIGNVVTNRLITGKYGNSIYSVIYAKSQFGPAGTGQVAQIAAAGPKASCMQAAQDALNGVNYVGTATHFRNIKSGYTGLVIGAHVFW
;
A
#
# COMPACT_ATOMS: atom_id res chain seq x y z
N MET A 1 -7.37 -4.51 -0.26
CA MET A 1 -6.23 -3.65 -0.71
C MET A 1 -6.63 -2.18 -0.89
N ALA A 2 -7.75 -1.89 -1.52
CA ALA A 2 -8.18 -0.51 -1.72
C ALA A 2 -8.33 0.27 -0.40
N ALA A 3 -8.83 -0.37 0.64
CA ALA A 3 -8.97 0.25 1.95
C ALA A 3 -7.62 0.61 2.58
N LEU A 4 -6.62 -0.24 2.43
CA LEU A 4 -5.25 0.05 2.89
C LEU A 4 -4.67 1.23 2.09
N ILE A 5 -4.83 1.22 0.78
CA ILE A 5 -4.37 2.32 -0.09
C ILE A 5 -4.99 3.64 0.37
N GLN A 6 -6.28 3.66 0.65
CA GLN A 6 -6.95 4.86 1.12
C GLN A 6 -6.42 5.32 2.50
N ALA A 7 -6.21 4.40 3.42
CA ALA A 7 -5.69 4.72 4.75
C ALA A 7 -4.28 5.31 4.69
N GLU A 8 -3.42 4.77 3.81
CA GLU A 8 -2.02 5.15 3.72
C GLU A 8 -1.77 6.30 2.73
N ALA A 9 -2.57 6.41 1.68
CA ALA A 9 -2.29 7.28 0.54
C ALA A 9 -3.54 7.89 -0.11
N GLY A 10 -4.64 7.99 0.62
CA GLY A 10 -5.92 8.48 0.07
C GLY A 10 -5.87 9.90 -0.45
N THR A 11 -4.92 10.73 0.01
CA THR A 11 -4.72 12.11 -0.42
C THR A 11 -3.49 12.29 -1.32
N GLN A 12 -2.81 11.19 -1.66
CA GLN A 12 -1.60 11.22 -2.47
C GLN A 12 -1.93 11.22 -3.97
N PRO A 13 -0.96 11.58 -4.84
CA PRO A 13 -1.11 11.40 -6.29
C PRO A 13 -1.48 9.95 -6.63
N TYR A 14 -2.14 9.75 -7.77
CA TYR A 14 -2.62 8.42 -8.16
C TYR A 14 -1.49 7.39 -8.24
N GLU A 15 -0.33 7.78 -8.78
CA GLU A 15 0.85 6.91 -8.82
C GLU A 15 1.29 6.48 -7.43
N GLY A 16 1.16 7.37 -6.44
CA GLY A 16 1.46 7.05 -5.04
C GLY A 16 0.47 6.03 -4.46
N GLN A 17 -0.78 6.11 -4.86
CA GLN A 17 -1.79 5.12 -4.47
C GLN A 17 -1.48 3.75 -5.07
N VAL A 18 -1.16 3.68 -6.36
CA VAL A 18 -0.74 2.44 -7.01
C VAL A 18 0.53 1.90 -6.34
N ALA A 19 1.48 2.77 -6.01
CA ALA A 19 2.74 2.40 -5.37
C ALA A 19 2.53 1.70 -4.02
N ILE A 20 1.58 2.13 -3.21
CA ILE A 20 1.22 1.41 -1.97
C ILE A 20 0.73 0.00 -2.31
N GLY A 21 -0.11 -0.14 -3.33
CA GLY A 21 -0.54 -1.46 -3.82
C GLY A 21 0.63 -2.31 -4.30
N ASN A 22 1.61 -1.70 -4.96
CA ASN A 22 2.82 -2.40 -5.40
C ASN A 22 3.63 -2.96 -4.22
N VAL A 23 3.74 -2.21 -3.13
CA VAL A 23 4.40 -2.72 -1.92
C VAL A 23 3.71 -3.99 -1.42
N VAL A 24 2.38 -3.99 -1.38
CA VAL A 24 1.61 -5.18 -0.97
C VAL A 24 1.87 -6.36 -1.89
N THR A 25 1.78 -6.17 -3.20
CA THR A 25 2.00 -7.25 -4.18
C THR A 25 3.45 -7.74 -4.16
N ASN A 26 4.42 -6.83 -4.00
CA ASN A 26 5.82 -7.21 -3.88
C ASN A 26 6.09 -8.02 -2.60
N ARG A 27 5.49 -7.65 -1.49
CA ARG A 27 5.58 -8.43 -0.24
C ARG A 27 4.99 -9.83 -0.41
N LEU A 28 3.88 -9.94 -1.13
CA LEU A 28 3.29 -11.25 -1.42
C LEU A 28 4.27 -12.12 -2.22
N ILE A 29 4.93 -11.54 -3.22
CA ILE A 29 5.92 -12.26 -4.04
C ILE A 29 7.10 -12.76 -3.20
N THR A 30 7.58 -11.97 -2.23
CA THR A 30 8.70 -12.41 -1.37
C THR A 30 8.33 -13.57 -0.44
N GLY A 31 7.07 -13.72 -0.11
CA GLY A 31 6.58 -14.72 0.84
C GLY A 31 6.94 -14.48 2.30
N LYS A 32 7.65 -13.39 2.62
CA LYS A 32 8.13 -13.10 3.99
C LYS A 32 7.04 -12.55 4.91
N TYR A 33 5.99 -11.98 4.34
CA TYR A 33 4.95 -11.27 5.10
C TYR A 33 3.62 -12.02 5.12
N GLY A 34 3.52 -13.10 4.36
CA GLY A 34 2.31 -13.90 4.23
C GLY A 34 2.15 -14.44 2.83
N ASN A 35 1.16 -15.30 2.62
CA ASN A 35 0.92 -15.99 1.35
C ASN A 35 -0.40 -15.59 0.67
N SER A 36 -1.04 -14.53 1.15
CA SER A 36 -2.23 -13.94 0.54
C SER A 36 -2.20 -12.43 0.74
N ILE A 37 -2.96 -11.69 -0.08
CA ILE A 37 -3.08 -10.23 0.07
C ILE A 37 -3.56 -9.89 1.49
N TYR A 38 -4.58 -10.59 1.97
CA TYR A 38 -5.10 -10.39 3.33
C TYR A 38 -4.00 -10.58 4.38
N SER A 39 -3.26 -11.69 4.34
CA SER A 39 -2.23 -11.97 5.34
C SER A 39 -1.07 -10.97 5.27
N VAL A 40 -0.72 -10.48 4.08
CA VAL A 40 0.28 -9.43 3.93
C VAL A 40 -0.17 -8.12 4.58
N ILE A 41 -1.42 -7.72 4.34
CA ILE A 41 -1.97 -6.47 4.90
C ILE A 41 -2.04 -6.53 6.42
N TYR A 42 -2.47 -7.67 6.97
CA TYR A 42 -2.65 -7.85 8.41
C TYR A 42 -1.44 -8.48 9.10
N ALA A 43 -0.30 -8.58 8.42
CA ALA A 43 0.94 -9.02 9.06
C ALA A 43 1.26 -8.12 10.25
N LYS A 44 1.65 -8.75 11.37
CA LYS A 44 1.84 -8.04 12.64
C LYS A 44 2.84 -6.89 12.50
N SER A 45 2.46 -5.71 12.95
CA SER A 45 3.29 -4.50 13.01
C SER A 45 3.76 -3.96 11.66
N GLN A 46 3.17 -4.39 10.54
CA GLN A 46 3.60 -3.92 9.22
C GLN A 46 2.82 -2.69 8.74
N PHE A 47 1.50 -2.68 8.90
CA PHE A 47 0.68 -1.54 8.52
C PHE A 47 -0.13 -1.07 9.73
N GLY A 48 0.18 0.13 10.22
CA GLY A 48 -0.51 0.72 11.37
C GLY A 48 -2.03 0.72 11.23
N PRO A 49 -2.59 1.23 10.09
CA PRO A 49 -4.04 1.26 9.89
C PRO A 49 -4.74 -0.09 9.95
N ALA A 50 -4.05 -1.18 9.60
CA ALA A 50 -4.60 -2.53 9.76
C ALA A 50 -4.74 -2.91 11.23
N GLY A 51 -3.71 -2.60 12.04
CA GLY A 51 -3.69 -2.90 13.47
C GLY A 51 -4.67 -2.07 14.29
N THR A 52 -5.00 -0.84 13.84
CA THR A 52 -5.94 0.05 14.55
C THR A 52 -7.39 -0.16 14.18
N GLY A 53 -7.69 -1.02 13.20
CA GLY A 53 -9.05 -1.21 12.69
C GLY A 53 -9.48 -0.22 11.60
N GLN A 54 -8.64 0.74 11.22
CA GLN A 54 -8.96 1.74 10.21
C GLN A 54 -9.22 1.11 8.84
N VAL A 55 -8.40 0.13 8.44
CA VAL A 55 -8.59 -0.58 7.17
C VAL A 55 -9.94 -1.28 7.14
N ALA A 56 -10.31 -1.97 8.23
CA ALA A 56 -11.60 -2.65 8.31
C ALA A 56 -12.78 -1.66 8.25
N GLN A 57 -12.65 -0.51 8.89
CA GLN A 57 -13.68 0.54 8.84
C GLN A 57 -13.86 1.10 7.43
N ILE A 58 -12.78 1.39 6.73
CA ILE A 58 -12.81 1.89 5.34
C ILE A 58 -13.41 0.83 4.42
N ALA A 59 -13.01 -0.44 4.58
CA ALA A 59 -13.56 -1.53 3.78
C ALA A 59 -15.07 -1.66 3.95
N ALA A 60 -15.56 -1.54 5.19
CA ALA A 60 -16.99 -1.63 5.50
C ALA A 60 -17.78 -0.44 4.93
N ALA A 61 -17.20 0.76 4.95
CA ALA A 61 -17.85 1.97 4.43
C ALA A 61 -17.79 2.08 2.89
N GLY A 62 -16.87 1.34 2.25
CA GLY A 62 -16.60 1.41 0.82
C GLY A 62 -15.46 2.38 0.51
N PRO A 63 -14.33 1.89 -0.03
CA PRO A 63 -13.20 2.74 -0.40
C PRO A 63 -13.55 3.71 -1.53
N LYS A 64 -12.78 4.81 -1.64
CA LYS A 64 -12.89 5.75 -2.76
C LYS A 64 -12.68 5.04 -4.10
N ALA A 65 -13.36 5.54 -5.13
CA ALA A 65 -13.23 4.99 -6.49
C ALA A 65 -11.78 5.00 -6.99
N SER A 66 -11.03 6.09 -6.73
CA SER A 66 -9.62 6.17 -7.14
C SER A 66 -8.74 5.10 -6.45
N CYS A 67 -9.01 4.81 -5.18
CA CYS A 67 -8.27 3.79 -4.45
C CYS A 67 -8.63 2.38 -4.92
N MET A 68 -9.88 2.14 -5.29
CA MET A 68 -10.29 0.88 -5.91
C MET A 68 -9.62 0.69 -7.25
N GLN A 69 -9.55 1.73 -8.08
CA GLN A 69 -8.86 1.67 -9.37
C GLN A 69 -7.35 1.45 -9.19
N ALA A 70 -6.74 2.13 -8.21
CA ALA A 70 -5.32 1.95 -7.92
C ALA A 70 -5.00 0.51 -7.48
N ALA A 71 -5.86 -0.08 -6.65
CA ALA A 71 -5.72 -1.48 -6.25
C ALA A 71 -5.83 -2.41 -7.46
N GLN A 72 -6.79 -2.16 -8.35
CA GLN A 72 -6.97 -2.95 -9.56
C GLN A 72 -5.75 -2.85 -10.48
N ASP A 73 -5.23 -1.64 -10.68
CA ASP A 73 -4.05 -1.42 -11.51
C ASP A 73 -2.82 -2.14 -10.93
N ALA A 74 -2.61 -2.06 -9.62
CA ALA A 74 -1.50 -2.76 -8.97
C ALA A 74 -1.64 -4.29 -9.14
N LEU A 75 -2.83 -4.83 -8.97
CA LEU A 75 -3.11 -6.26 -9.16
C LEU A 75 -2.92 -6.69 -10.61
N ASN A 76 -3.16 -5.78 -11.56
CA ASN A 76 -2.98 -6.03 -13.00
C ASN A 76 -1.53 -5.83 -13.47
N GLY A 77 -0.61 -5.54 -12.55
CA GLY A 77 0.81 -5.43 -12.86
C GLY A 77 1.32 -4.03 -13.14
N VAL A 78 0.50 -2.99 -13.04
CA VAL A 78 1.00 -1.61 -13.10
C VAL A 78 1.90 -1.38 -11.90
N ASN A 79 3.15 -0.98 -12.14
CA ASN A 79 4.17 -0.90 -11.10
C ASN A 79 5.04 0.34 -11.30
N TYR A 80 5.12 1.18 -10.28
CA TYR A 80 5.92 2.40 -10.28
C TYR A 80 7.17 2.32 -9.39
N VAL A 81 7.34 1.23 -8.62
CA VAL A 81 8.39 1.15 -7.59
C VAL A 81 9.28 -0.09 -7.71
N GLY A 82 9.19 -0.81 -8.85
CA GLY A 82 10.01 -2.02 -9.05
C GLY A 82 9.72 -3.09 -7.99
N THR A 83 10.74 -3.49 -7.25
CA THR A 83 10.65 -4.55 -6.24
C THR A 83 10.53 -4.00 -4.81
N ALA A 84 10.29 -2.71 -4.63
CA ALA A 84 10.22 -2.11 -3.30
C ALA A 84 9.17 -2.79 -2.42
N THR A 85 9.53 -3.07 -1.19
CA THR A 85 8.68 -3.70 -0.19
C THR A 85 8.44 -2.82 1.03
N HIS A 86 8.99 -1.61 1.04
CA HIS A 86 8.91 -0.67 2.14
C HIS A 86 8.49 0.72 1.65
N PHE A 87 7.83 1.45 2.51
CA PHE A 87 7.61 2.87 2.31
C PHE A 87 7.53 3.59 3.65
N ARG A 88 7.90 4.86 3.63
CA ARG A 88 7.73 5.77 4.76
C ARG A 88 7.49 7.19 4.25
N ASN A 89 7.05 8.07 5.14
CA ASN A 89 6.98 9.49 4.83
C ASN A 89 8.37 10.00 4.44
N ILE A 90 8.45 10.92 3.47
CA ILE A 90 9.71 11.48 3.00
C ILE A 90 10.53 12.16 4.13
N LYS A 91 9.87 12.59 5.20
CA LYS A 91 10.52 13.21 6.36
C LYS A 91 11.27 12.20 7.24
N SER A 92 11.12 10.91 6.99
CA SER A 92 11.77 9.86 7.77
C SER A 92 13.28 9.77 7.57
N GLY A 93 13.82 10.38 6.51
CA GLY A 93 15.24 10.35 6.20
C GLY A 93 15.71 9.13 5.42
N TYR A 94 14.85 8.18 5.13
CA TYR A 94 15.20 7.04 4.27
C TYR A 94 15.41 7.48 2.83
N THR A 95 16.29 6.78 2.12
CA THR A 95 16.54 7.02 0.69
C THR A 95 15.82 5.97 -0.14
N GLY A 96 15.34 6.38 -1.31
CA GLY A 96 14.64 5.50 -2.23
C GLY A 96 13.91 6.33 -3.29
N LEU A 97 12.94 5.70 -3.94
CA LEU A 97 12.12 6.37 -4.96
C LEU A 97 11.03 7.19 -4.26
N VAL A 98 11.00 8.50 -4.55
CA VAL A 98 10.01 9.42 -3.97
C VAL A 98 8.81 9.55 -4.91
N ILE A 99 7.61 9.32 -4.36
CA ILE A 99 6.33 9.59 -5.05
C ILE A 99 5.43 10.30 -4.05
N GLY A 100 5.05 11.54 -4.34
CA GLY A 100 4.27 12.35 -3.42
C GLY A 100 5.00 12.53 -2.08
N ALA A 101 4.32 12.22 -1.00
CA ALA A 101 4.85 12.35 0.35
C ALA A 101 5.55 11.07 0.87
N HIS A 102 5.74 10.07 0.03
CA HIS A 102 6.34 8.80 0.43
C HIS A 102 7.65 8.51 -0.28
N VAL A 103 8.54 7.80 0.40
CA VAL A 103 9.75 7.21 -0.15
C VAL A 103 9.60 5.68 -0.11
N PHE A 104 9.95 5.03 -1.21
CA PHE A 104 9.82 3.59 -1.41
C PHE A 104 11.18 2.94 -1.64
N TRP A 105 11.40 1.80 -1.01
CA TRP A 105 12.62 1.00 -1.22
C TRP A 105 12.41 -0.50 -1.05
#